data_60d0d2d895bac670d51c6599e495dc8f
#
_entry.id   60d0d2d895bac670d51c6599e495dc8f
#
_cell.length_a   1.000
_cell.length_b   1.000
_cell.length_c   1.000
_cell.angle_alpha   90.00
_cell.angle_beta   90.00
_cell.angle_gamma   90.00
#
_symmetry.space_group_name_H-M   'P 1'
#
loop_
_entity.id
_entity.type
_entity.pdbx_description
1 polymer ?
#
loop_
_entity_poly.entity_id
_entity_poly.type
_entity_poly.pdbx_seq_one_letter_code
_entity_poly.pdbx_strand_id
1 'polypeptide(L)'
;MSKVLVTGGTGFIGSHTCVEMLENGYDIIIMDNLSNSKRESVERIEKVSGKTVKFYKTDMLDLDKTAEIFEKNEIAAVIHFAGLKAVGESVEKPLEYYHNNISGTINLLRVMKRYNCKTMVFSSSATVYGVNNKAPYTEDMPTSATNPYGYTKVMIEQILKDITLSDKSWNVVSLRYFNPIGAHKSGLIGENPNGIPNNLVPYIAQVALGKLEKLKVFGNDYDTPDGTGVRDYIHVVDLAKGHISALKYAEENSGFIPVNLGTGKGSSVLDVVAAYERACGKSIPVEITQRRSGDIAVSYADTSLAKKLFNWEAKMTVDDMCRDSWNFTLNNPDGL
;
A
#
# COMPACT_ATOMS: atom_id res chain seq x y z
N MET A 1 19.31 -18.84 -6.38
CA MET A 1 19.15 -17.44 -5.98
C MET A 1 18.27 -17.40 -4.76
N SER A 2 18.64 -16.61 -3.77
CA SER A 2 17.82 -16.41 -2.56
C SER A 2 16.49 -15.81 -2.93
N LYS A 3 15.42 -16.23 -2.25
CA LYS A 3 14.04 -15.83 -2.56
C LYS A 3 13.58 -14.66 -1.69
N VAL A 4 12.66 -13.86 -2.21
CA VAL A 4 11.99 -12.83 -1.43
C VAL A 4 10.56 -13.29 -1.11
N LEU A 5 10.21 -13.30 0.17
CA LEU A 5 8.84 -13.56 0.62
C LEU A 5 8.03 -12.27 0.56
N VAL A 6 6.91 -12.30 -0.15
CA VAL A 6 5.94 -11.21 -0.22
C VAL A 6 4.69 -11.61 0.55
N THR A 7 4.50 -11.06 1.74
CA THR A 7 3.28 -11.29 2.51
C THR A 7 2.19 -10.31 2.08
N GLY A 8 0.94 -10.76 1.97
CA GLY A 8 -0.12 -9.94 1.40
C GLY A 8 0.04 -9.70 -0.11
N GLY A 9 0.77 -10.61 -0.79
CA GLY A 9 1.14 -10.46 -2.19
C GLY A 9 -0.01 -10.60 -3.18
N THR A 10 -1.20 -11.03 -2.76
CA THR A 10 -2.40 -11.07 -3.61
C THR A 10 -3.27 -9.83 -3.48
N GLY A 11 -2.93 -8.92 -2.56
CA GLY A 11 -3.60 -7.62 -2.39
C GLY A 11 -3.24 -6.62 -3.49
N PHE A 12 -3.86 -5.43 -3.46
CA PHE A 12 -3.68 -4.39 -4.49
C PHE A 12 -2.21 -4.00 -4.70
N ILE A 13 -1.52 -3.51 -3.65
CA ILE A 13 -0.11 -3.09 -3.77
C ILE A 13 0.80 -4.30 -3.94
N GLY A 14 0.53 -5.39 -3.19
CA GLY A 14 1.32 -6.62 -3.22
C GLY A 14 1.38 -7.25 -4.61
N SER A 15 0.26 -7.35 -5.32
CA SER A 15 0.21 -7.96 -6.66
C SER A 15 1.00 -7.16 -7.70
N HIS A 16 0.91 -5.83 -7.68
CA HIS A 16 1.71 -4.96 -8.55
C HIS A 16 3.20 -5.07 -8.22
N THR A 17 3.56 -5.12 -6.92
CA THR A 17 4.95 -5.31 -6.50
C THR A 17 5.49 -6.69 -6.93
N CYS A 18 4.67 -7.75 -6.83
CA CYS A 18 5.06 -9.07 -7.32
C CYS A 18 5.36 -9.06 -8.82
N VAL A 19 4.53 -8.41 -9.65
CA VAL A 19 4.78 -8.28 -11.09
C VAL A 19 6.10 -7.54 -11.34
N GLU A 20 6.27 -6.36 -10.77
CA GLU A 20 7.49 -5.57 -10.94
C GLU A 20 8.75 -6.32 -10.47
N MET A 21 8.68 -7.08 -9.36
CA MET A 21 9.80 -7.90 -8.89
C MET A 21 10.14 -9.01 -9.87
N LEU A 22 9.14 -9.73 -10.38
CA LEU A 22 9.34 -10.80 -11.36
C LEU A 22 9.94 -10.25 -12.66
N GLU A 23 9.44 -9.12 -13.17
CA GLU A 23 9.99 -8.47 -14.37
C GLU A 23 11.44 -8.02 -14.16
N ASN A 24 11.81 -7.62 -12.92
CA ASN A 24 13.18 -7.26 -12.55
C ASN A 24 14.07 -8.47 -12.18
N GLY A 25 13.60 -9.70 -12.38
CA GLY A 25 14.41 -10.92 -12.24
C GLY A 25 14.50 -11.50 -10.82
N TYR A 26 13.69 -11.00 -9.87
CA TYR A 26 13.62 -11.58 -8.54
C TYR A 26 12.88 -12.92 -8.56
N ASP A 27 13.33 -13.88 -7.73
CA ASP A 27 12.58 -15.08 -7.38
C ASP A 27 11.75 -14.81 -6.13
N ILE A 28 10.43 -14.87 -6.23
CA ILE A 28 9.52 -14.50 -5.15
C ILE A 28 8.65 -15.68 -4.70
N ILE A 29 8.22 -15.59 -3.45
CA ILE A 29 7.19 -16.43 -2.85
C ILE A 29 6.08 -15.54 -2.33
N ILE A 30 4.84 -15.87 -2.62
CA ILE A 30 3.68 -15.16 -2.10
C ILE A 30 3.12 -15.93 -0.90
N MET A 31 2.89 -15.22 0.23
CA MET A 31 2.13 -15.70 1.39
C MET A 31 0.93 -14.76 1.62
N ASP A 32 -0.27 -15.33 1.60
CA ASP A 32 -1.51 -14.58 1.80
C ASP A 32 -2.59 -15.50 2.37
N ASN A 33 -3.45 -15.00 3.26
CA ASN A 33 -4.56 -15.80 3.81
C ASN A 33 -5.84 -15.69 2.98
N LEU A 34 -5.86 -14.81 1.98
CA LEU A 34 -7.00 -14.51 1.10
C LEU A 34 -8.22 -13.94 1.82
N SER A 35 -8.05 -13.27 2.97
CA SER A 35 -9.15 -12.69 3.74
C SER A 35 -9.83 -11.51 3.01
N ASN A 36 -9.06 -10.72 2.25
CA ASN A 36 -9.55 -9.57 1.48
C ASN A 36 -9.01 -9.51 0.05
N SER A 37 -8.54 -10.65 -0.46
CA SER A 37 -8.01 -10.83 -1.81
C SER A 37 -8.47 -12.17 -2.38
N LYS A 38 -8.13 -12.46 -3.63
CA LYS A 38 -8.52 -13.70 -4.30
C LYS A 38 -7.31 -14.44 -4.84
N ARG A 39 -7.40 -15.79 -4.92
CA ARG A 39 -6.36 -16.62 -5.52
C ARG A 39 -6.09 -16.27 -6.98
N GLU A 40 -7.11 -15.82 -7.68
CA GLU A 40 -7.03 -15.35 -9.06
C GLU A 40 -5.96 -14.27 -9.27
N SER A 41 -5.66 -13.46 -8.23
CA SER A 41 -4.55 -12.50 -8.29
C SER A 41 -3.22 -13.17 -8.60
N VAL A 42 -2.95 -14.41 -8.10
CA VAL A 42 -1.71 -15.15 -8.41
C VAL A 42 -1.66 -15.50 -9.89
N GLU A 43 -2.75 -16.02 -10.44
CA GLU A 43 -2.85 -16.41 -11.86
C GLU A 43 -2.65 -15.19 -12.77
N ARG A 44 -3.16 -14.04 -12.35
CA ARG A 44 -2.98 -12.78 -13.09
C ARG A 44 -1.56 -12.23 -12.98
N ILE A 45 -0.91 -12.35 -11.83
CA ILE A 45 0.52 -12.04 -11.67
C ILE A 45 1.35 -12.90 -12.64
N GLU A 46 1.09 -14.20 -12.68
CA GLU A 46 1.78 -15.13 -13.58
C GLU A 46 1.52 -14.79 -15.06
N LYS A 47 0.26 -14.47 -15.41
CA LYS A 47 -0.11 -14.08 -16.77
C LYS A 47 0.56 -12.79 -17.23
N VAL A 48 0.66 -11.79 -16.35
CA VAL A 48 1.27 -10.48 -16.67
C VAL A 48 2.79 -10.61 -16.77
N SER A 49 3.42 -11.30 -15.82
CA SER A 49 4.89 -11.43 -15.77
C SER A 49 5.46 -12.51 -16.68
N GLY A 50 4.63 -13.44 -17.15
CA GLY A 50 5.06 -14.63 -17.89
C GLY A 50 5.85 -15.63 -17.04
N LYS A 51 5.83 -15.54 -15.71
CA LYS A 51 6.58 -16.37 -14.77
C LYS A 51 5.67 -17.01 -13.75
N THR A 52 5.97 -18.26 -13.37
CA THR A 52 5.26 -18.97 -12.30
C THR A 52 5.71 -18.50 -10.92
N VAL A 53 4.79 -18.49 -9.95
CA VAL A 53 5.04 -18.02 -8.58
C VAL A 53 4.61 -19.07 -7.58
N LYS A 54 5.47 -19.35 -6.60
CA LYS A 54 5.11 -20.20 -5.48
C LYS A 54 4.21 -19.46 -4.52
N PHE A 55 3.02 -20.02 -4.27
CA PHE A 55 2.00 -19.43 -3.41
C PHE A 55 1.70 -20.32 -2.21
N TYR A 56 1.66 -19.72 -1.03
CA TYR A 56 1.22 -20.35 0.21
C TYR A 56 -0.03 -19.61 0.76
N LYS A 57 -1.16 -20.33 0.84
CA LYS A 57 -2.33 -19.84 1.57
C LYS A 57 -2.09 -20.02 3.06
N THR A 58 -1.56 -18.98 3.72
CA THR A 58 -1.15 -19.03 5.12
C THR A 58 -1.46 -17.71 5.79
N ASP A 59 -2.01 -17.80 7.00
CA ASP A 59 -2.20 -16.67 7.89
C ASP A 59 -0.91 -16.43 8.70
N MET A 60 -0.46 -15.17 8.80
CA MET A 60 0.74 -14.83 9.59
C MET A 60 0.54 -14.99 11.10
N LEU A 61 -0.71 -15.14 11.56
CA LEU A 61 -1.02 -15.53 12.95
C LEU A 61 -0.66 -16.99 13.23
N ASP A 62 -0.60 -17.84 12.18
CA ASP A 62 -0.16 -19.23 12.28
C ASP A 62 1.39 -19.29 12.22
N LEU A 63 2.00 -19.26 13.41
CA LEU A 63 3.46 -19.25 13.56
C LEU A 63 4.13 -20.47 12.91
N ASP A 64 3.52 -21.65 13.08
CA ASP A 64 4.10 -22.92 12.64
C ASP A 64 4.06 -23.02 11.11
N LYS A 65 2.93 -22.70 10.47
CA LYS A 65 2.85 -22.65 9.00
C LYS A 65 3.74 -21.59 8.41
N THR A 66 3.87 -20.42 9.08
CA THR A 66 4.83 -19.39 8.64
C THR A 66 6.27 -19.94 8.71
N ALA A 67 6.65 -20.65 9.78
CA ALA A 67 7.96 -21.25 9.92
C ALA A 67 8.24 -22.33 8.85
N GLU A 68 7.24 -23.17 8.52
CA GLU A 68 7.34 -24.15 7.44
C GLU A 68 7.68 -23.54 6.07
N ILE A 69 7.21 -22.31 5.79
CA ILE A 69 7.54 -21.63 4.54
C ILE A 69 9.03 -21.32 4.49
N PHE A 70 9.61 -20.83 5.59
CA PHE A 70 11.05 -20.56 5.67
C PHE A 70 11.89 -21.83 5.68
N GLU A 71 11.40 -22.89 6.31
CA GLU A 71 12.11 -24.19 6.31
C GLU A 71 12.21 -24.80 4.89
N LYS A 72 11.13 -24.66 4.10
CA LYS A 72 11.05 -25.24 2.74
C LYS A 72 11.70 -24.35 1.67
N ASN A 73 12.12 -23.12 2.02
CA ASN A 73 12.62 -22.14 1.05
C ASN A 73 13.74 -21.30 1.67
N GLU A 74 14.77 -21.05 0.90
CA GLU A 74 15.86 -20.14 1.26
C GLU A 74 15.39 -18.69 1.04
N ILE A 75 14.87 -18.06 2.10
CA ILE A 75 14.33 -16.69 2.06
C ILE A 75 15.38 -15.72 2.58
N ALA A 76 15.82 -14.79 1.74
CA ALA A 76 16.82 -13.78 2.10
C ALA A 76 16.18 -12.47 2.62
N ALA A 77 14.99 -12.13 2.12
CA ALA A 77 14.32 -10.89 2.48
C ALA A 77 12.80 -11.06 2.49
N VAL A 78 12.12 -10.14 3.16
CA VAL A 78 10.65 -10.07 3.23
C VAL A 78 10.17 -8.69 2.80
N ILE A 79 9.15 -8.65 1.92
CA ILE A 79 8.33 -7.46 1.71
C ILE A 79 6.99 -7.71 2.40
N HIS A 80 6.67 -6.89 3.40
CA HIS A 80 5.55 -7.14 4.30
C HIS A 80 4.39 -6.19 4.04
N PHE A 81 3.39 -6.65 3.27
CA PHE A 81 2.13 -5.94 3.01
C PHE A 81 0.96 -6.45 3.86
N ALA A 82 1.01 -7.71 4.30
CA ALA A 82 -0.11 -8.33 5.02
C ALA A 82 -0.55 -7.51 6.23
N GLY A 83 -1.86 -7.23 6.30
CA GLY A 83 -2.46 -6.48 7.39
C GLY A 83 -3.83 -5.93 7.01
N LEU A 84 -4.69 -5.77 7.99
CA LEU A 84 -5.98 -5.08 7.85
C LEU A 84 -5.73 -3.58 7.67
N LYS A 85 -6.43 -2.92 6.71
CA LYS A 85 -6.13 -1.54 6.28
C LYS A 85 -7.32 -0.57 6.32
N ALA A 86 -8.53 -1.02 6.60
CA ALA A 86 -9.72 -0.18 6.55
C ALA A 86 -9.84 0.69 7.82
N VAL A 87 -9.65 2.02 7.66
CA VAL A 87 -9.65 2.99 8.77
C VAL A 87 -10.96 2.93 9.55
N GLY A 88 -12.12 2.99 8.88
CA GLY A 88 -13.44 2.94 9.53
C GLY A 88 -13.65 1.65 10.32
N GLU A 89 -13.39 0.50 9.70
CA GLU A 89 -13.51 -0.80 10.37
C GLU A 89 -12.57 -0.92 11.59
N SER A 90 -11.39 -0.30 11.54
CA SER A 90 -10.47 -0.34 12.67
C SER A 90 -11.03 0.32 13.94
N VAL A 91 -11.89 1.33 13.77
CA VAL A 91 -12.57 1.99 14.91
C VAL A 91 -13.65 1.07 15.49
N GLU A 92 -14.32 0.30 14.64
CA GLU A 92 -15.36 -0.63 15.06
C GLU A 92 -14.79 -1.93 15.67
N LYS A 93 -13.62 -2.38 15.15
CA LYS A 93 -12.99 -3.66 15.51
C LYS A 93 -11.51 -3.48 15.92
N PRO A 94 -11.20 -2.65 16.93
CA PRO A 94 -9.81 -2.32 17.24
C PRO A 94 -8.98 -3.54 17.68
N LEU A 95 -9.55 -4.47 18.43
CA LEU A 95 -8.81 -5.64 18.92
C LEU A 95 -8.38 -6.57 17.76
N GLU A 96 -9.24 -6.77 16.76
CA GLU A 96 -8.93 -7.54 15.56
C GLU A 96 -7.77 -6.89 14.78
N TYR A 97 -7.76 -5.56 14.67
CA TYR A 97 -6.70 -4.82 14.00
C TYR A 97 -5.37 -4.94 14.73
N TYR A 98 -5.35 -4.75 16.07
CA TYR A 98 -4.14 -4.93 16.85
C TYR A 98 -3.65 -6.37 16.83
N HIS A 99 -4.55 -7.34 16.99
CA HIS A 99 -4.19 -8.75 16.97
C HIS A 99 -3.64 -9.15 15.58
N ASN A 100 -4.35 -8.86 14.50
CA ASN A 100 -3.92 -9.23 13.17
C ASN A 100 -2.60 -8.54 12.79
N ASN A 101 -2.53 -7.21 12.91
CA ASN A 101 -1.40 -6.47 12.37
C ASN A 101 -0.15 -6.57 13.25
N ILE A 102 -0.30 -6.45 14.57
CA ILE A 102 0.86 -6.44 15.49
C ILE A 102 1.30 -7.87 15.80
N SER A 103 0.39 -8.74 16.28
CA SER A 103 0.78 -10.11 16.64
C SER A 103 1.25 -10.90 15.42
N GLY A 104 0.60 -10.71 14.26
CA GLY A 104 1.04 -11.33 13.01
C GLY A 104 2.44 -10.87 12.58
N THR A 105 2.73 -9.56 12.67
CA THR A 105 4.06 -9.03 12.37
C THR A 105 5.10 -9.57 13.36
N ILE A 106 4.79 -9.63 14.66
CA ILE A 106 5.69 -10.21 15.66
C ILE A 106 5.99 -11.68 15.36
N ASN A 107 4.99 -12.47 14.98
CA ASN A 107 5.19 -13.86 14.57
C ASN A 107 6.13 -13.96 13.36
N LEU A 108 5.90 -13.15 12.34
CA LEU A 108 6.77 -13.09 11.17
C LEU A 108 8.23 -12.75 11.55
N LEU A 109 8.43 -11.72 12.39
CA LEU A 109 9.76 -11.33 12.86
C LEU A 109 10.46 -12.42 13.69
N ARG A 110 9.72 -13.18 14.51
CA ARG A 110 10.24 -14.34 15.26
C ARG A 110 10.73 -15.45 14.30
N VAL A 111 9.95 -15.73 13.25
CA VAL A 111 10.33 -16.71 12.22
C VAL A 111 11.55 -16.20 11.44
N MET A 112 11.53 -14.95 10.98
CA MET A 112 12.67 -14.33 10.28
C MET A 112 13.95 -14.43 11.10
N LYS A 113 13.90 -14.12 12.40
CA LYS A 113 15.05 -14.25 13.32
C LYS A 113 15.52 -15.69 13.42
N ARG A 114 14.62 -16.67 13.56
CA ARG A 114 14.93 -18.10 13.66
C ARG A 114 15.68 -18.62 12.43
N TYR A 115 15.32 -18.14 11.24
CA TYR A 115 15.92 -18.57 9.96
C TYR A 115 16.99 -17.59 9.44
N ASN A 116 17.46 -16.65 10.28
CA ASN A 116 18.48 -15.65 9.94
C ASN A 116 18.15 -14.78 8.71
N CYS A 117 16.87 -14.62 8.39
CA CYS A 117 16.38 -13.65 7.41
C CYS A 117 16.16 -12.30 8.10
N LYS A 118 17.03 -11.32 7.87
CA LYS A 118 17.02 -10.07 8.63
C LYS A 118 16.79 -8.81 7.77
N THR A 119 16.49 -9.00 6.51
CA THR A 119 16.16 -7.90 5.57
C THR A 119 14.65 -7.78 5.40
N MET A 120 14.08 -6.61 5.67
CA MET A 120 12.65 -6.35 5.54
C MET A 120 12.36 -4.99 4.92
N VAL A 121 11.40 -4.97 3.98
CA VAL A 121 10.70 -3.76 3.55
C VAL A 121 9.28 -3.83 4.10
N PHE A 122 8.91 -2.86 4.94
CA PHE A 122 7.61 -2.81 5.61
C PHE A 122 6.68 -1.78 4.98
N SER A 123 5.44 -2.21 4.73
CA SER A 123 4.33 -1.35 4.30
C SER A 123 3.80 -0.51 5.47
N SER A 124 4.35 0.68 5.65
CA SER A 124 3.80 1.68 6.56
C SER A 124 2.80 2.60 5.83
N SER A 125 2.45 3.72 6.42
CA SER A 125 1.42 4.62 5.90
C SER A 125 1.65 6.05 6.34
N ALA A 126 1.27 7.03 5.53
CA ALA A 126 1.23 8.45 5.92
C ALA A 126 0.29 8.73 7.11
N THR A 127 -0.59 7.79 7.47
CA THR A 127 -1.43 7.90 8.67
C THR A 127 -0.62 8.00 9.98
N VAL A 128 0.66 7.62 9.96
CA VAL A 128 1.57 7.77 11.12
C VAL A 128 1.91 9.21 11.44
N TYR A 129 1.63 10.16 10.55
CA TYR A 129 1.89 11.57 10.81
C TYR A 129 0.78 12.25 11.64
N GLY A 130 -0.38 11.61 11.81
CA GLY A 130 -1.49 12.16 12.57
C GLY A 130 -2.03 13.46 11.99
N VAL A 131 -2.57 14.32 12.86
CA VAL A 131 -3.22 15.59 12.46
C VAL A 131 -2.45 16.85 12.86
N ASN A 132 -1.41 16.71 13.69
CA ASN A 132 -0.66 17.85 14.22
C ASN A 132 0.47 18.32 13.32
N ASN A 133 0.88 17.50 12.37
CA ASN A 133 1.91 17.83 11.39
C ASN A 133 1.31 18.61 10.21
N LYS A 134 2.11 19.43 9.57
CA LYS A 134 1.73 20.19 8.37
C LYS A 134 2.51 19.67 7.16
N ALA A 135 1.82 19.48 6.03
CA ALA A 135 2.44 19.11 4.77
C ALA A 135 3.37 20.24 4.23
N PRO A 136 4.46 19.90 3.48
CA PRO A 136 4.89 18.54 3.13
C PRO A 136 5.43 17.76 4.34
N TYR A 137 5.08 16.46 4.44
CA TYR A 137 5.53 15.63 5.55
C TYR A 137 6.94 15.10 5.30
N THR A 138 7.83 15.30 6.28
CA THR A 138 9.18 14.74 6.32
C THR A 138 9.27 13.59 7.33
N GLU A 139 10.20 12.68 7.12
CA GLU A 139 10.30 11.44 7.91
C GLU A 139 10.71 11.65 9.38
N ASP A 140 11.32 12.77 9.69
CA ASP A 140 11.74 13.18 11.06
C ASP A 140 10.59 13.80 11.88
N MET A 141 9.44 14.07 11.27
CA MET A 141 8.27 14.58 11.98
C MET A 141 7.77 13.60 13.05
N PRO A 142 7.24 14.09 14.18
CA PRO A 142 6.65 13.25 15.21
C PRO A 142 5.56 12.32 14.65
N THR A 143 5.59 11.06 15.08
CA THR A 143 4.57 10.08 14.67
C THR A 143 3.45 9.99 15.70
N SER A 144 2.22 9.96 15.23
CA SER A 144 0.99 9.72 15.98
C SER A 144 -0.07 9.15 15.05
N ALA A 145 -1.22 8.79 15.59
CA ALA A 145 -2.33 8.36 14.74
C ALA A 145 -3.67 8.81 15.37
N THR A 146 -4.75 8.77 14.57
CA THR A 146 -6.10 9.14 15.01
C THR A 146 -7.06 7.95 15.07
N ASN A 147 -6.60 6.77 14.66
CA ASN A 147 -7.40 5.57 14.59
C ASN A 147 -6.54 4.31 14.83
N PRO A 148 -7.16 3.18 15.19
CA PRO A 148 -6.43 1.94 15.50
C PRO A 148 -5.57 1.42 14.35
N TYR A 149 -6.00 1.52 13.09
CA TYR A 149 -5.17 1.14 11.95
C TYR A 149 -3.86 1.94 11.92
N GLY A 150 -3.93 3.27 12.02
CA GLY A 150 -2.75 4.13 12.06
C GLY A 150 -1.84 3.80 13.24
N TYR A 151 -2.42 3.53 14.42
CA TYR A 151 -1.64 3.12 15.59
C TYR A 151 -0.94 1.77 15.38
N THR A 152 -1.54 0.80 14.65
CA THR A 152 -0.81 -0.43 14.32
C THR A 152 0.47 -0.14 13.54
N LYS A 153 0.44 0.82 12.60
CA LYS A 153 1.62 1.21 11.82
C LYS A 153 2.69 1.90 12.69
N VAL A 154 2.29 2.85 13.55
CA VAL A 154 3.19 3.51 14.50
C VAL A 154 3.86 2.49 15.43
N MET A 155 3.08 1.56 16.00
CA MET A 155 3.61 0.53 16.90
C MET A 155 4.55 -0.44 16.18
N ILE A 156 4.23 -0.85 14.96
CA ILE A 156 5.10 -1.75 14.18
C ILE A 156 6.40 -1.02 13.81
N GLU A 157 6.38 0.25 13.40
CA GLU A 157 7.60 1.02 13.17
C GLU A 157 8.48 1.07 14.43
N GLN A 158 7.88 1.24 15.61
CA GLN A 158 8.62 1.21 16.87
C GLN A 158 9.23 -0.19 17.14
N ILE A 159 8.46 -1.27 16.95
CA ILE A 159 8.97 -2.65 17.09
C ILE A 159 10.14 -2.89 16.14
N LEU A 160 10.02 -2.48 14.88
CA LEU A 160 11.07 -2.63 13.87
C LEU A 160 12.33 -1.82 14.23
N LYS A 161 12.17 -0.62 14.76
CA LYS A 161 13.28 0.18 15.28
C LYS A 161 13.99 -0.51 16.46
N ASP A 162 13.23 -1.06 17.41
CA ASP A 162 13.78 -1.70 18.59
C ASP A 162 14.54 -2.98 18.26
N ILE A 163 14.06 -3.80 17.30
CA ILE A 163 14.80 -5.00 16.87
C ILE A 163 16.13 -4.63 16.18
N THR A 164 16.18 -3.55 15.39
CA THR A 164 17.43 -3.10 14.76
C THR A 164 18.41 -2.49 15.77
N LEU A 165 17.92 -1.94 16.87
CA LEU A 165 18.76 -1.49 17.98
C LEU A 165 19.34 -2.65 18.77
N SER A 166 18.55 -3.70 18.98
CA SER A 166 18.96 -4.90 19.73
C SER A 166 19.91 -5.81 18.95
N ASP A 167 19.81 -5.81 17.62
CA ASP A 167 20.65 -6.61 16.73
C ASP A 167 20.94 -5.84 15.43
N LYS A 168 22.17 -5.34 15.32
CA LYS A 168 22.64 -4.47 14.23
C LYS A 168 22.71 -5.16 12.86
N SER A 169 22.48 -6.46 12.78
CA SER A 169 22.41 -7.19 11.50
C SER A 169 21.04 -7.12 10.84
N TRP A 170 20.03 -6.49 11.45
CA TRP A 170 18.76 -6.23 10.81
C TRP A 170 18.83 -5.02 9.88
N ASN A 171 18.21 -5.18 8.70
CA ASN A 171 18.11 -4.18 7.63
C ASN A 171 16.65 -3.95 7.36
N VAL A 172 16.09 -2.82 7.81
CA VAL A 172 14.66 -2.56 7.74
C VAL A 172 14.39 -1.19 7.13
N VAL A 173 13.64 -1.19 6.04
CA VAL A 173 13.09 0.02 5.41
C VAL A 173 11.59 0.04 5.64
N SER A 174 11.09 1.09 6.30
CA SER A 174 9.65 1.33 6.50
C SER A 174 9.17 2.35 5.49
N LEU A 175 8.33 1.93 4.56
CA LEU A 175 7.81 2.79 3.50
C LEU A 175 6.48 3.40 3.89
N ARG A 176 6.44 4.72 4.07
CA ARG A 176 5.23 5.49 4.42
C ARG A 176 4.52 5.92 3.15
N TYR A 177 3.50 5.15 2.75
CA TYR A 177 2.72 5.46 1.53
C TYR A 177 1.73 6.57 1.77
N PHE A 178 1.51 7.37 0.72
CA PHE A 178 0.38 8.28 0.65
C PHE A 178 -0.85 7.58 0.05
N ASN A 179 -1.45 8.04 -1.02
CA ASN A 179 -2.68 7.47 -1.56
C ASN A 179 -2.42 6.67 -2.85
N PRO A 180 -2.14 5.36 -2.78
CA PRO A 180 -1.94 4.57 -3.99
C PRO A 180 -3.27 4.40 -4.76
N ILE A 181 -3.22 4.71 -6.05
CA ILE A 181 -4.31 4.57 -7.01
C ILE A 181 -3.78 4.07 -8.36
N GLY A 182 -4.67 3.83 -9.32
CA GLY A 182 -4.30 3.30 -10.63
C GLY A 182 -4.38 1.79 -10.71
N ALA A 183 -3.83 1.24 -11.76
CA ALA A 183 -3.79 -0.18 -12.03
C ALA A 183 -2.62 -0.53 -12.94
N HIS A 184 -2.34 -1.81 -13.16
CA HIS A 184 -1.38 -2.21 -14.17
C HIS A 184 -1.91 -1.92 -15.59
N LYS A 185 -1.05 -1.43 -16.47
CA LYS A 185 -1.39 -1.06 -17.85
C LYS A 185 -2.07 -2.16 -18.67
N SER A 186 -1.88 -3.43 -18.29
CA SER A 186 -2.55 -4.57 -18.94
C SER A 186 -4.05 -4.64 -18.66
N GLY A 187 -4.57 -3.91 -17.67
CA GLY A 187 -5.95 -4.04 -17.20
C GLY A 187 -6.28 -5.36 -16.50
N LEU A 188 -5.29 -6.19 -16.19
CA LEU A 188 -5.49 -7.48 -15.52
C LEU A 188 -5.39 -7.40 -14.01
N ILE A 189 -4.62 -6.45 -13.47
CA ILE A 189 -4.38 -6.26 -12.04
C ILE A 189 -4.74 -4.82 -11.66
N GLY A 190 -5.53 -4.66 -10.60
CA GLY A 190 -5.99 -3.37 -10.10
C GLY A 190 -6.58 -3.48 -8.70
N GLU A 191 -7.12 -2.39 -8.17
CA GLU A 191 -7.80 -2.39 -6.89
C GLU A 191 -9.23 -2.95 -7.04
N ASN A 192 -9.49 -4.06 -6.34
CA ASN A 192 -10.78 -4.76 -6.38
C ASN A 192 -11.30 -4.99 -4.94
N PRO A 193 -11.87 -3.96 -4.29
CA PRO A 193 -12.37 -4.06 -2.94
C PRO A 193 -13.64 -4.93 -2.88
N ASN A 194 -13.81 -5.66 -1.78
CA ASN A 194 -15.05 -6.37 -1.48
C ASN A 194 -16.15 -5.36 -1.10
N GLY A 195 -17.33 -5.47 -1.74
CA GLY A 195 -18.48 -4.61 -1.46
C GLY A 195 -18.33 -3.16 -1.94
N ILE A 196 -18.96 -2.21 -1.23
CA ILE A 196 -18.90 -0.78 -1.58
C ILE A 196 -17.51 -0.23 -1.21
N PRO A 197 -16.79 0.37 -2.18
CA PRO A 197 -15.46 0.90 -1.92
C PRO A 197 -15.44 2.05 -0.92
N ASN A 198 -14.44 2.05 -0.04
CA ASN A 198 -14.18 3.17 0.86
C ASN A 198 -13.17 4.18 0.26
N ASN A 199 -12.35 3.74 -0.71
CA ASN A 199 -11.36 4.58 -1.38
C ASN A 199 -11.99 5.35 -2.55
N LEU A 200 -11.47 6.56 -2.81
CA LEU A 200 -12.01 7.50 -3.80
C LEU A 200 -12.09 6.89 -5.20
N VAL A 201 -10.97 6.40 -5.74
CA VAL A 201 -10.90 5.97 -7.15
C VAL A 201 -11.75 4.72 -7.43
N PRO A 202 -11.72 3.65 -6.63
CA PRO A 202 -12.64 2.53 -6.82
C PRO A 202 -14.12 2.93 -6.70
N TYR A 203 -14.45 3.92 -5.84
CA TYR A 203 -15.83 4.42 -5.75
C TYR A 203 -16.24 5.17 -7.02
N ILE A 204 -15.38 6.07 -7.53
CA ILE A 204 -15.60 6.76 -8.80
C ILE A 204 -15.78 5.75 -9.95
N ALA A 205 -14.98 4.69 -9.97
CA ALA A 205 -15.08 3.62 -10.97
C ALA A 205 -16.48 2.96 -10.97
N GLN A 206 -17.05 2.69 -9.80
CA GLN A 206 -18.40 2.14 -9.69
C GLN A 206 -19.49 3.13 -10.12
N VAL A 207 -19.30 4.44 -9.89
CA VAL A 207 -20.20 5.48 -10.41
C VAL A 207 -20.10 5.55 -11.94
N ALA A 208 -18.88 5.52 -12.51
CA ALA A 208 -18.67 5.53 -13.96
C ALA A 208 -19.27 4.29 -14.67
N LEU A 209 -19.30 3.13 -13.97
CA LEU A 209 -20.00 1.92 -14.44
C LEU A 209 -21.53 2.00 -14.29
N GLY A 210 -22.05 2.99 -13.55
CA GLY A 210 -23.49 3.07 -13.24
C GLY A 210 -23.94 2.13 -12.13
N LYS A 211 -23.01 1.53 -11.38
CA LYS A 211 -23.32 0.66 -10.21
C LYS A 211 -23.66 1.49 -8.96
N LEU A 212 -23.15 2.70 -8.86
CA LEU A 212 -23.48 3.69 -7.84
C LEU A 212 -24.01 4.95 -8.53
N GLU A 213 -24.95 5.63 -7.87
CA GLU A 213 -25.65 6.78 -8.44
C GLU A 213 -24.74 8.01 -8.54
N LYS A 214 -23.99 8.31 -7.46
CA LYS A 214 -23.18 9.52 -7.34
C LYS A 214 -22.03 9.33 -6.36
N LEU A 215 -20.99 10.16 -6.51
CA LEU A 215 -19.88 10.25 -5.57
C LEU A 215 -20.20 11.23 -4.44
N LYS A 216 -20.04 10.82 -3.18
CA LYS A 216 -20.07 11.74 -2.03
C LYS A 216 -18.71 12.37 -1.82
N VAL A 217 -18.64 13.70 -1.90
CA VAL A 217 -17.46 14.52 -1.60
C VAL A 217 -17.63 15.11 -0.20
N PHE A 218 -16.71 14.78 0.71
CA PHE A 218 -16.79 15.11 2.12
C PHE A 218 -16.14 16.48 2.43
N GLY A 219 -16.95 17.52 2.48
CA GLY A 219 -16.53 18.92 2.68
C GLY A 219 -16.13 19.60 1.38
N ASN A 220 -16.52 20.89 1.27
CA ASN A 220 -16.11 21.82 0.22
C ASN A 220 -15.69 23.17 0.79
N ASP A 221 -15.36 23.17 2.07
CA ASP A 221 -15.05 24.36 2.86
C ASP A 221 -13.67 24.27 3.52
N TYR A 222 -12.78 23.36 3.02
CA TYR A 222 -11.37 23.32 3.41
C TYR A 222 -10.62 24.54 2.84
N ASP A 223 -9.55 24.97 3.54
CA ASP A 223 -8.61 25.97 3.04
C ASP A 223 -7.70 25.32 1.96
N THR A 224 -8.28 25.13 0.78
CA THR A 224 -7.69 24.51 -0.41
C THR A 224 -8.25 25.20 -1.67
N PRO A 225 -7.62 25.08 -2.85
CA PRO A 225 -8.02 25.83 -4.04
C PRO A 225 -9.49 25.66 -4.48
N ASP A 226 -10.08 24.46 -4.29
CA ASP A 226 -11.47 24.14 -4.65
C ASP A 226 -12.35 23.81 -3.45
N GLY A 227 -11.82 23.99 -2.24
CA GLY A 227 -12.50 23.70 -0.99
C GLY A 227 -12.54 22.21 -0.61
N THR A 228 -12.08 21.29 -1.46
CA THR A 228 -12.05 19.85 -1.14
C THR A 228 -10.70 19.41 -0.59
N GLY A 229 -10.64 18.23 0.03
CA GLY A 229 -9.41 17.71 0.62
C GLY A 229 -8.33 17.42 -0.43
N VAL A 230 -7.09 17.81 -0.14
CA VAL A 230 -5.92 17.59 -1.01
C VAL A 230 -5.10 16.41 -0.49
N ARG A 231 -4.77 15.47 -1.39
CA ARG A 231 -3.98 14.27 -1.08
C ARG A 231 -2.88 14.06 -2.11
N ASP A 232 -1.79 13.42 -1.70
CA ASP A 232 -0.74 12.94 -2.60
C ASP A 232 -1.17 11.58 -3.14
N TYR A 233 -1.60 11.56 -4.39
CA TYR A 233 -1.94 10.32 -5.10
C TYR A 233 -0.72 9.81 -5.83
N ILE A 234 -0.39 8.53 -5.61
CA ILE A 234 0.74 7.86 -6.25
C ILE A 234 0.25 6.69 -7.09
N HIS A 235 0.81 6.53 -8.29
CA HIS A 235 0.50 5.37 -9.11
C HIS A 235 1.03 4.09 -8.47
N VAL A 236 0.18 3.06 -8.36
CA VAL A 236 0.54 1.79 -7.71
C VAL A 236 1.77 1.12 -8.34
N VAL A 237 2.01 1.30 -9.64
CA VAL A 237 3.21 0.77 -10.33
C VAL A 237 4.47 1.56 -9.93
N ASP A 238 4.40 2.89 -9.79
CA ASP A 238 5.52 3.67 -9.27
C ASP A 238 5.81 3.27 -7.82
N LEU A 239 4.77 3.09 -7.00
CA LEU A 239 4.91 2.59 -5.64
C LEU A 239 5.58 1.21 -5.61
N ALA A 240 5.18 0.28 -6.48
CA ALA A 240 5.79 -1.05 -6.61
C ALA A 240 7.29 -0.96 -6.95
N LYS A 241 7.67 -0.08 -7.87
CA LYS A 241 9.09 0.20 -8.18
C LYS A 241 9.86 0.77 -6.99
N GLY A 242 9.19 1.61 -6.18
CA GLY A 242 9.75 2.12 -4.93
C GLY A 242 10.12 1.00 -3.94
N HIS A 243 9.32 -0.08 -3.88
CA HIS A 243 9.63 -1.25 -3.05
C HIS A 243 10.90 -1.98 -3.51
N ILE A 244 11.10 -2.10 -4.83
CA ILE A 244 12.31 -2.71 -5.38
C ILE A 244 13.53 -1.88 -5.03
N SER A 245 13.43 -0.56 -5.16
CA SER A 245 14.53 0.34 -4.79
C SER A 245 14.83 0.30 -3.29
N ALA A 246 13.79 0.22 -2.46
CA ALA A 246 13.93 0.08 -1.01
C ALA A 246 14.55 -1.28 -0.61
N LEU A 247 14.19 -2.36 -1.30
CA LEU A 247 14.78 -3.68 -1.07
C LEU A 247 16.28 -3.68 -1.39
N LYS A 248 16.68 -3.12 -2.54
CA LYS A 248 18.10 -2.97 -2.92
C LYS A 248 18.87 -2.18 -1.87
N TYR A 249 18.29 -1.08 -1.38
CA TYR A 249 18.91 -0.29 -0.31
C TYR A 249 19.04 -1.10 0.99
N ALA A 250 18.01 -1.85 1.38
CA ALA A 250 18.03 -2.68 2.58
C ALA A 250 19.04 -3.84 2.50
N GLU A 251 19.36 -4.35 1.31
CA GLU A 251 20.38 -5.39 1.12
C GLU A 251 21.80 -4.89 1.40
N GLU A 252 22.03 -3.57 1.29
CA GLU A 252 23.35 -2.95 1.44
C GLU A 252 23.51 -2.12 2.74
N ASN A 253 22.40 -1.81 3.43
CA ASN A 253 22.40 -0.87 4.55
C ASN A 253 21.67 -1.44 5.77
N SER A 254 22.33 -1.45 6.92
CA SER A 254 21.75 -1.95 8.17
C SER A 254 21.02 -0.87 8.97
N GLY A 255 20.15 -1.31 9.87
CA GLY A 255 19.38 -0.47 10.77
C GLY A 255 17.94 -0.27 10.30
N PHE A 256 17.25 0.68 10.92
CA PHE A 256 15.87 1.06 10.60
C PHE A 256 15.82 2.45 9.98
N ILE A 257 15.16 2.56 8.84
CA ILE A 257 14.90 3.85 8.20
C ILE A 257 13.47 3.96 7.67
N PRO A 258 12.69 4.98 8.08
CA PRO A 258 11.44 5.32 7.43
C PRO A 258 11.70 6.16 6.18
N VAL A 259 10.91 5.94 5.11
CA VAL A 259 11.00 6.71 3.86
C VAL A 259 9.61 6.93 3.28
N ASN A 260 9.30 8.17 2.91
CA ASN A 260 8.05 8.51 2.24
C ASN A 260 8.04 8.07 0.78
N LEU A 261 6.94 7.44 0.35
CA LEU A 261 6.66 7.20 -1.06
C LEU A 261 5.38 7.91 -1.49
N GLY A 262 5.55 9.00 -2.19
CA GLY A 262 4.53 9.87 -2.75
C GLY A 262 5.03 10.49 -4.05
N THR A 263 4.26 11.42 -4.60
CA THR A 263 4.65 12.25 -5.75
C THR A 263 5.26 13.58 -5.32
N GLY A 264 5.09 13.96 -4.04
CA GLY A 264 5.42 15.29 -3.53
C GLY A 264 4.45 16.38 -4.01
N LYS A 265 3.34 16.00 -4.63
CA LYS A 265 2.31 16.91 -5.15
C LYS A 265 0.95 16.50 -4.62
N GLY A 266 0.20 17.50 -4.16
CA GLY A 266 -1.18 17.30 -3.75
C GLY A 266 -2.15 17.49 -4.93
N SER A 267 -3.16 16.64 -5.03
CA SER A 267 -4.33 16.84 -5.90
C SER A 267 -5.60 16.83 -5.07
N SER A 268 -6.56 17.67 -5.42
CA SER A 268 -7.84 17.73 -4.73
C SER A 268 -8.74 16.53 -5.11
N VAL A 269 -9.81 16.31 -4.36
CA VAL A 269 -10.81 15.32 -4.74
C VAL A 269 -11.42 15.65 -6.10
N LEU A 270 -11.71 16.92 -6.37
CA LEU A 270 -12.30 17.31 -7.66
C LEU A 270 -11.30 17.24 -8.81
N ASP A 271 -9.99 17.45 -8.58
CA ASP A 271 -8.95 17.17 -9.59
C ASP A 271 -8.97 15.72 -10.04
N VAL A 272 -9.07 14.78 -9.08
CA VAL A 272 -9.16 13.34 -9.38
C VAL A 272 -10.44 12.99 -10.10
N VAL A 273 -11.58 13.59 -9.72
CA VAL A 273 -12.86 13.40 -10.43
C VAL A 273 -12.73 13.86 -11.87
N ALA A 274 -12.21 15.07 -12.12
CA ALA A 274 -12.01 15.61 -13.46
C ALA A 274 -11.06 14.73 -14.31
N ALA A 275 -9.98 14.21 -13.71
CA ALA A 275 -9.08 13.28 -14.39
C ALA A 275 -9.77 11.96 -14.74
N TYR A 276 -10.63 11.46 -13.84
CA TYR A 276 -11.38 10.23 -14.11
C TYR A 276 -12.46 10.42 -15.18
N GLU A 277 -13.13 11.59 -15.23
CA GLU A 277 -14.06 11.96 -16.29
C GLU A 277 -13.36 11.97 -17.66
N ARG A 278 -12.15 12.53 -17.73
CA ARG A 278 -11.34 12.46 -18.98
C ARG A 278 -11.00 11.02 -19.36
N ALA A 279 -10.65 10.18 -18.37
CA ALA A 279 -10.30 8.78 -18.63
C ALA A 279 -11.49 7.93 -19.09
N CYS A 280 -12.67 8.12 -18.51
CA CYS A 280 -13.84 7.30 -18.81
C CYS A 280 -14.75 7.90 -19.90
N GLY A 281 -14.57 9.19 -20.27
CA GLY A 281 -15.41 9.89 -21.24
C GLY A 281 -16.85 10.13 -20.75
N LYS A 282 -17.08 10.08 -19.43
CA LYS A 282 -18.41 10.25 -18.82
C LYS A 282 -18.33 11.29 -17.70
N SER A 283 -19.42 12.03 -17.46
CA SER A 283 -19.55 12.86 -16.27
C SER A 283 -19.79 11.99 -15.04
N ILE A 284 -19.15 12.37 -13.93
CA ILE A 284 -19.28 11.71 -12.62
C ILE A 284 -20.16 12.59 -11.73
N PRO A 285 -21.41 12.22 -11.48
CA PRO A 285 -22.27 12.98 -10.57
C PRO A 285 -21.65 13.02 -9.17
N VAL A 286 -21.56 14.24 -8.60
CA VAL A 286 -21.03 14.46 -7.25
C VAL A 286 -22.11 15.06 -6.33
N GLU A 287 -22.05 14.67 -5.05
CA GLU A 287 -22.83 15.25 -3.96
C GLU A 287 -21.89 15.74 -2.87
N ILE A 288 -21.95 17.03 -2.57
CA ILE A 288 -21.18 17.57 -1.45
C ILE A 288 -21.89 17.20 -0.14
N THR A 289 -21.14 16.64 0.79
CA THR A 289 -21.62 16.26 2.13
C THR A 289 -20.77 16.91 3.22
N GLN A 290 -21.16 16.77 4.47
CA GLN A 290 -20.37 17.27 5.61
C GLN A 290 -19.02 16.57 5.68
N ARG A 291 -18.00 17.28 6.23
CA ARG A 291 -16.67 16.71 6.50
C ARG A 291 -16.77 15.46 7.36
N ARG A 292 -15.91 14.48 7.08
CA ARG A 292 -15.73 13.34 7.99
C ARG A 292 -14.89 13.77 9.20
N SER A 293 -15.20 13.24 10.36
CA SER A 293 -14.40 13.46 11.56
C SER A 293 -12.96 12.97 11.35
N GLY A 294 -12.00 13.81 11.69
CA GLY A 294 -10.57 13.48 11.56
C GLY A 294 -9.95 13.70 10.18
N ASP A 295 -10.73 14.12 9.17
CA ASP A 295 -10.16 14.50 7.87
C ASP A 295 -9.38 15.81 7.98
N ILE A 296 -8.19 15.84 7.36
CA ILE A 296 -7.33 17.01 7.25
C ILE A 296 -7.41 17.64 5.87
N ALA A 297 -7.20 18.96 5.79
CA ALA A 297 -7.30 19.70 4.53
C ALA A 297 -6.28 19.23 3.50
N VAL A 298 -5.00 19.12 3.89
CA VAL A 298 -3.87 18.86 2.98
C VAL A 298 -2.95 17.79 3.53
N SER A 299 -2.58 16.81 2.70
CA SER A 299 -1.62 15.76 3.02
C SER A 299 -0.81 15.36 1.79
N TYR A 300 0.48 15.67 1.77
CA TYR A 300 1.43 15.23 0.73
C TYR A 300 2.85 15.10 1.29
N ALA A 301 3.67 14.28 0.60
CA ALA A 301 5.02 13.94 0.99
C ALA A 301 6.05 15.03 0.69
N ASP A 302 7.09 15.12 1.51
CA ASP A 302 8.43 15.42 1.02
C ASP A 302 9.05 14.10 0.54
N THR A 303 9.52 14.06 -0.70
CA THR A 303 10.08 12.86 -1.36
C THR A 303 11.59 12.91 -1.54
N SER A 304 12.24 13.92 -0.96
CA SER A 304 13.68 14.18 -1.12
C SER A 304 14.53 13.02 -0.58
N LEU A 305 14.09 12.37 0.50
CA LEU A 305 14.81 11.23 1.09
C LEU A 305 14.75 9.99 0.17
N ALA A 306 13.61 9.67 -0.42
CA ALA A 306 13.50 8.58 -1.39
C ALA A 306 14.38 8.81 -2.62
N LYS A 307 14.41 10.03 -3.14
CA LYS A 307 15.31 10.41 -4.24
C LYS A 307 16.77 10.23 -3.86
N LYS A 308 17.17 10.72 -2.68
CA LYS A 308 18.54 10.64 -2.17
C LYS A 308 19.03 9.22 -1.95
N LEU A 309 18.21 8.37 -1.30
CA LEU A 309 18.63 7.03 -0.87
C LEU A 309 18.41 5.97 -1.94
N PHE A 310 17.32 6.06 -2.67
CA PHE A 310 16.88 5.02 -3.61
C PHE A 310 17.09 5.42 -5.06
N ASN A 311 17.48 6.66 -5.34
CA ASN A 311 17.47 7.26 -6.69
C ASN A 311 16.10 7.03 -7.38
N TRP A 312 15.03 7.16 -6.60
CA TRP A 312 13.66 6.88 -7.03
C TRP A 312 12.77 8.12 -6.92
N GLU A 313 11.92 8.31 -7.91
CA GLU A 313 10.87 9.33 -7.97
C GLU A 313 9.65 8.74 -8.67
N ALA A 314 8.44 9.11 -8.23
CA ALA A 314 7.20 8.81 -8.94
C ALA A 314 7.15 9.59 -10.27
N LYS A 315 6.74 8.93 -11.34
CA LYS A 315 6.76 9.49 -12.71
C LYS A 315 5.38 9.64 -13.33
N MET A 316 4.42 8.82 -12.90
CA MET A 316 3.09 8.77 -13.50
C MET A 316 2.20 9.87 -12.93
N THR A 317 1.39 10.47 -13.80
CA THR A 317 0.46 11.55 -13.47
C THR A 317 -0.88 11.03 -12.95
N VAL A 318 -1.71 11.92 -12.39
CA VAL A 318 -3.09 11.58 -11.98
C VAL A 318 -3.93 11.11 -13.18
N ASP A 319 -3.71 11.68 -14.36
CA ASP A 319 -4.37 11.22 -15.59
C ASP A 319 -3.95 9.79 -15.95
N ASP A 320 -2.67 9.43 -15.81
CA ASP A 320 -2.21 8.05 -16.01
C ASP A 320 -2.85 7.10 -14.99
N MET A 321 -2.91 7.50 -13.73
CA MET A 321 -3.54 6.72 -12.66
C MET A 321 -5.01 6.44 -12.94
N CYS A 322 -5.77 7.46 -13.35
CA CYS A 322 -7.18 7.35 -13.67
C CYS A 322 -7.42 6.52 -14.93
N ARG A 323 -6.61 6.72 -15.98
CA ARG A 323 -6.68 5.95 -17.22
C ARG A 323 -6.46 4.45 -16.96
N ASP A 324 -5.43 4.10 -16.22
CA ASP A 324 -5.08 2.70 -15.98
C ASP A 324 -6.09 2.04 -15.03
N SER A 325 -6.60 2.79 -14.03
CA SER A 325 -7.72 2.34 -13.19
C SER A 325 -8.98 2.08 -14.03
N TRP A 326 -9.33 2.97 -14.95
CA TRP A 326 -10.49 2.80 -15.82
C TRP A 326 -10.32 1.61 -16.77
N ASN A 327 -9.12 1.42 -17.34
CA ASN A 327 -8.80 0.25 -18.15
C ASN A 327 -9.01 -1.07 -17.37
N PHE A 328 -8.53 -1.13 -16.12
CA PHE A 328 -8.79 -2.29 -15.26
C PHE A 328 -10.29 -2.51 -15.02
N THR A 329 -11.03 -1.44 -14.75
CA THR A 329 -12.47 -1.47 -14.49
C THR A 329 -13.27 -2.00 -15.69
N LEU A 330 -12.92 -1.56 -16.91
CA LEU A 330 -13.56 -2.03 -18.14
C LEU A 330 -13.31 -3.52 -18.41
N ASN A 331 -12.09 -3.99 -18.13
CA ASN A 331 -11.73 -5.40 -18.33
C ASN A 331 -12.29 -6.32 -17.22
N ASN A 332 -12.72 -5.74 -16.10
CA ASN A 332 -13.21 -6.48 -14.93
C ASN A 332 -14.45 -5.80 -14.33
N PRO A 333 -15.54 -5.68 -15.07
CA PRO A 333 -16.71 -4.93 -14.61
C PRO A 333 -17.33 -5.52 -13.35
N ASP A 334 -17.20 -6.83 -13.14
CA ASP A 334 -17.72 -7.54 -11.96
C ASP A 334 -16.64 -7.83 -10.89
N GLY A 335 -15.47 -7.25 -11.08
CA GLY A 335 -14.29 -7.46 -10.24
C GLY A 335 -13.48 -8.70 -10.64
N LEU A 336 -12.51 -9.06 -9.78
CA LEU A 336 -11.69 -10.27 -9.96
C LEU A 336 -12.43 -11.50 -9.47
#